data_035d830dec1aceb8233fe1fe9633dafa
#
_entry.id   035d830dec1aceb8233fe1fe9633dafa
#
_cell.length_a   1.000
_cell.length_b   1.000
_cell.length_c   1.000
_cell.angle_alpha   90.00
_cell.angle_beta   90.00
_cell.angle_gamma   90.00
#
_symmetry.space_group_name_H-M   'P 1'
#
loop_
_entity.id
_entity.type
_entity.pdbx_description
1 polymer ?
#
loop_
_entity_poly.entity_id
_entity_poly.type
_entity_poly.pdbx_seq_one_letter_code
_entity_poly.pdbx_strand_id
1 'polypeptide(L)'
;MAQKKRKEQKGFTLIELMIVIVIIGILATLLIPRIMERPEEARRIKAKADIKTIESALKLYKIDTGNYPATEQGLEALIRKPDTSPVPKKWREGGYLEGDTVPKDPWSNPYYYTAPGPAGRDYEIVTYGNDGQPGGAGKDADISSADLGKE
;
A
#
# COMPACT_ATOMS: atom_id res chain seq x y z
N MET A 1 24.50 70.81 5.85
CA MET A 1 24.12 69.98 4.68
C MET A 1 24.73 68.58 4.84
N ALA A 2 23.95 67.60 5.12
CA ALA A 2 24.43 66.22 5.32
C ALA A 2 24.34 65.45 3.98
N GLN A 3 25.50 65.00 3.44
CA GLN A 3 25.56 64.17 2.26
C GLN A 3 25.15 62.74 2.61
N LYS A 4 24.07 62.29 2.04
CA LYS A 4 23.54 60.91 2.16
C LYS A 4 24.41 59.96 1.31
N LYS A 5 25.29 59.15 1.93
CA LYS A 5 26.05 58.12 1.24
C LYS A 5 25.08 57.14 0.57
N ARG A 6 25.07 57.10 -0.77
CA ARG A 6 24.43 56.05 -1.55
C ARG A 6 25.16 54.72 -1.27
N LYS A 7 24.48 53.71 -0.69
CA LYS A 7 24.94 52.36 -0.63
C LYS A 7 24.96 51.83 -2.06
N GLU A 8 26.16 51.46 -2.57
CA GLU A 8 26.31 50.71 -3.81
C GLU A 8 25.61 49.34 -3.65
N GLN A 9 24.58 49.14 -4.42
CA GLN A 9 23.98 47.78 -4.55
C GLN A 9 24.88 46.99 -5.47
N LYS A 10 25.64 46.06 -4.91
CA LYS A 10 26.42 45.08 -5.67
C LYS A 10 25.43 44.10 -6.31
N GLY A 11 25.28 44.15 -7.62
CA GLY A 11 24.53 43.17 -8.40
C GLY A 11 25.31 41.83 -8.51
N PHE A 12 24.57 40.74 -8.63
CA PHE A 12 25.17 39.41 -8.89
C PHE A 12 25.85 39.39 -10.28
N THR A 13 27.01 38.76 -10.37
CA THR A 13 27.70 38.53 -11.65
C THR A 13 27.08 37.30 -12.34
N LEU A 14 27.14 37.28 -13.68
CA LEU A 14 26.64 36.17 -14.50
C LEU A 14 27.33 34.85 -14.16
N ILE A 15 28.66 34.92 -13.86
CA ILE A 15 29.44 33.74 -13.46
C ILE A 15 29.04 33.19 -12.09
N GLU A 16 28.68 34.06 -11.16
CA GLU A 16 28.20 33.66 -9.83
C GLU A 16 26.90 32.88 -9.92
N LEU A 17 25.98 33.32 -10.81
CA LEU A 17 24.75 32.59 -11.09
C LEU A 17 25.03 31.24 -11.75
N MET A 18 25.96 31.15 -12.69
CA MET A 18 26.34 29.91 -13.35
C MET A 18 26.92 28.88 -12.37
N ILE A 19 27.79 29.32 -11.44
CA ILE A 19 28.34 28.44 -10.39
C ILE A 19 27.26 27.91 -9.49
N VAL A 20 26.29 28.71 -9.07
CA VAL A 20 25.15 28.30 -8.23
C VAL A 20 24.31 27.25 -8.92
N ILE A 21 24.01 27.43 -10.22
CA ILE A 21 23.22 26.41 -10.99
C ILE A 21 23.98 25.09 -11.09
N VAL A 22 25.29 25.11 -11.31
CA VAL A 22 26.11 23.90 -11.37
C VAL A 22 26.09 23.17 -10.01
N ILE A 23 26.28 23.88 -8.91
CA ILE A 23 26.28 23.29 -7.56
C ILE A 23 24.90 22.68 -7.25
N ILE A 24 23.81 23.38 -7.54
CA ILE A 24 22.45 22.86 -7.35
C ILE A 24 22.22 21.61 -8.20
N GLY A 25 22.69 21.60 -9.45
CA GLY A 25 22.61 20.43 -10.34
C GLY A 25 23.31 19.20 -9.77
N ILE A 26 24.51 19.38 -9.23
CA ILE A 26 25.28 18.28 -8.60
C ILE A 26 24.56 17.77 -7.34
N LEU A 27 24.08 18.68 -6.48
CA LEU A 27 23.38 18.30 -5.25
C LEU A 27 22.03 17.62 -5.53
N ALA A 28 21.31 18.04 -6.57
CA ALA A 28 20.04 17.44 -6.97
C ALA A 28 20.21 15.96 -7.33
N THR A 29 21.28 15.57 -8.01
CA THR A 29 21.53 14.17 -8.39
C THR A 29 21.75 13.24 -7.20
N LEU A 30 22.21 13.77 -6.06
CA LEU A 30 22.43 13.01 -4.83
C LEU A 30 21.14 12.84 -3.98
N LEU A 31 20.17 13.74 -4.15
CA LEU A 31 18.94 13.76 -3.34
C LEU A 31 17.79 12.97 -3.97
N ILE A 32 17.72 12.90 -5.30
CA ILE A 32 16.60 12.29 -6.03
C ILE A 32 16.35 10.82 -5.62
N PRO A 33 17.35 9.92 -5.53
CA PRO A 33 17.10 8.52 -5.18
C PRO A 33 16.43 8.34 -3.83
N ARG A 34 16.83 9.11 -2.81
CA ARG A 34 16.33 8.97 -1.43
C ARG A 34 14.88 9.44 -1.23
N ILE A 35 14.42 10.36 -2.09
CA ILE A 35 13.04 10.89 -2.01
C ILE A 35 12.06 9.90 -2.65
N MET A 36 12.47 9.12 -3.63
CA MET A 36 11.61 8.16 -4.34
C MET A 36 11.37 6.85 -3.57
N GLU A 37 12.24 6.48 -2.63
CA GLU A 37 12.08 5.26 -1.82
C GLU A 37 11.04 5.41 -0.68
N ARG A 38 10.92 6.61 -0.10
CA ARG A 38 10.00 6.86 1.03
C ARG A 38 8.51 6.61 0.71
N PRO A 39 7.98 7.07 -0.43
CA PRO A 39 6.60 6.76 -0.79
C PRO A 39 6.35 5.26 -0.98
N GLU A 40 7.35 4.53 -1.45
CA GLU A 40 7.22 3.09 -1.69
C GLU A 40 7.18 2.29 -0.39
N GLU A 41 8.03 2.63 0.57
CA GLU A 41 7.98 2.05 1.91
C GLU A 41 6.63 2.31 2.59
N ALA A 42 6.11 3.54 2.48
CA ALA A 42 4.79 3.88 3.01
C ALA A 42 3.66 3.05 2.37
N ARG A 43 3.72 2.78 1.06
CA ARG A 43 2.78 1.89 0.37
C ARG A 43 2.85 0.47 0.90
N ARG A 44 4.05 -0.08 1.10
CA ARG A 44 4.23 -1.42 1.67
C ARG A 44 3.67 -1.52 3.09
N ILE A 45 3.91 -0.52 3.94
CA ILE A 45 3.35 -0.44 5.29
C ILE A 45 1.82 -0.40 5.22
N LYS A 46 1.26 0.42 4.32
CA LYS A 46 -0.19 0.48 4.13
C LYS A 46 -0.76 -0.86 3.67
N ALA A 47 -0.13 -1.53 2.70
CA ALA A 47 -0.58 -2.85 2.23
C ALA A 47 -0.60 -3.90 3.37
N LYS A 48 0.43 -3.92 4.22
CA LYS A 48 0.48 -4.77 5.43
C LYS A 48 -0.68 -4.47 6.39
N ALA A 49 -0.98 -3.19 6.60
CA ALA A 49 -2.10 -2.76 7.46
C ALA A 49 -3.46 -3.14 6.86
N ASP A 50 -3.63 -2.97 5.56
CA ASP A 50 -4.86 -3.37 4.84
C ASP A 50 -5.08 -4.90 4.95
N ILE A 51 -4.04 -5.72 4.76
CA ILE A 51 -4.12 -7.18 4.95
C ILE A 51 -4.56 -7.51 6.38
N LYS A 52 -4.00 -6.88 7.42
CA LYS A 52 -4.41 -7.10 8.81
C LYS A 52 -5.88 -6.73 9.06
N THR A 53 -6.36 -5.69 8.40
CA THR A 53 -7.79 -5.30 8.46
C THR A 53 -8.68 -6.36 7.82
N ILE A 54 -8.29 -6.86 6.64
CA ILE A 54 -9.02 -7.94 5.95
C ILE A 54 -8.99 -9.23 6.77
N GLU A 55 -7.86 -9.60 7.38
CA GLU A 55 -7.77 -10.75 8.29
C GLU A 55 -8.71 -10.64 9.49
N SER A 56 -8.85 -9.43 10.06
CA SER A 56 -9.79 -9.18 11.16
C SER A 56 -11.23 -9.37 10.71
N ALA A 57 -11.59 -8.89 9.53
CA ALA A 57 -12.90 -9.09 8.93
C ALA A 57 -13.20 -10.58 8.62
N LEU A 58 -12.19 -11.32 8.11
CA LEU A 58 -12.31 -12.76 7.89
C LEU A 58 -12.54 -13.54 9.18
N LYS A 59 -11.88 -13.17 10.27
CA LYS A 59 -12.10 -13.79 11.58
C LYS A 59 -13.52 -13.54 12.10
N LEU A 60 -14.03 -12.31 11.95
CA LEU A 60 -15.40 -11.96 12.30
C LEU A 60 -16.41 -12.74 11.43
N TYR A 61 -16.16 -12.84 10.14
CA TYR A 61 -16.96 -13.65 9.23
C TYR A 61 -17.02 -15.11 9.70
N LYS A 62 -15.87 -15.73 10.03
CA LYS A 62 -15.80 -17.11 10.55
C LYS A 62 -16.57 -17.28 11.85
N ILE A 63 -16.51 -16.31 12.76
CA ILE A 63 -17.27 -16.34 14.03
C ILE A 63 -18.78 -16.40 13.77
N ASP A 64 -19.28 -15.60 12.82
CA ASP A 64 -20.72 -15.52 12.55
C ASP A 64 -21.21 -16.70 11.67
N THR A 65 -20.40 -17.18 10.74
CA THR A 65 -20.79 -18.17 9.71
C THR A 65 -20.29 -19.59 9.97
N GLY A 66 -19.26 -19.73 10.82
CA GLY A 66 -18.61 -21.00 11.15
C GLY A 66 -17.38 -21.34 10.30
N ASN A 67 -17.23 -20.78 9.12
CA ASN A 67 -16.14 -21.04 8.19
C ASN A 67 -15.61 -19.74 7.57
N TYR A 68 -14.41 -19.79 6.98
CA TYR A 68 -13.95 -18.73 6.09
C TYR A 68 -14.69 -18.81 4.74
N PRO A 69 -14.77 -17.69 3.99
CA PRO A 69 -15.28 -17.74 2.62
C PRO A 69 -14.50 -18.75 1.75
N ALA A 70 -15.17 -19.41 0.83
CA ALA A 70 -14.46 -20.20 -0.18
C ALA A 70 -13.66 -19.29 -1.13
N THR A 71 -12.65 -19.85 -1.82
CA THR A 71 -11.84 -19.08 -2.80
C THR A 71 -12.72 -18.42 -3.86
N GLU A 72 -13.74 -19.13 -4.35
CA GLU A 72 -14.70 -18.65 -5.36
C GLU A 72 -15.59 -17.52 -4.85
N GLN A 73 -15.85 -17.48 -3.54
CA GLN A 73 -16.60 -16.39 -2.89
C GLN A 73 -15.71 -15.16 -2.69
N GLY A 74 -14.41 -15.38 -2.53
CA GLY A 74 -13.42 -14.33 -2.40
C GLY A 74 -13.66 -13.38 -1.22
N LEU A 75 -12.97 -12.26 -1.25
CA LEU A 75 -13.13 -11.18 -0.28
C LEU A 75 -14.46 -10.44 -0.42
N GLU A 76 -15.17 -10.60 -1.55
CA GLU A 76 -16.51 -10.03 -1.76
C GLU A 76 -17.51 -10.54 -0.73
N ALA A 77 -17.33 -11.76 -0.21
CA ALA A 77 -18.12 -12.34 0.87
C ALA A 77 -18.10 -11.50 2.17
N LEU A 78 -17.11 -10.63 2.34
CA LEU A 78 -16.99 -9.73 3.49
C LEU A 78 -17.87 -8.47 3.34
N ILE A 79 -18.32 -8.17 2.12
CA ILE A 79 -19.09 -6.97 1.79
C ILE A 79 -20.55 -7.32 1.45
N ARG A 80 -20.73 -8.43 0.74
CA ARG A 80 -22.05 -8.92 0.32
C ARG A 80 -22.23 -10.36 0.74
N LYS A 81 -23.47 -10.69 1.15
CA LYS A 81 -23.78 -12.08 1.47
C LYS A 81 -23.59 -12.95 0.23
N PRO A 82 -22.73 -13.99 0.30
CA PRO A 82 -22.56 -14.92 -0.82
C PRO A 82 -23.86 -15.64 -1.17
N ASP A 83 -24.10 -15.80 -2.45
CA ASP A 83 -25.18 -16.61 -3.03
C ASP A 83 -24.70 -17.97 -3.54
N THR A 84 -23.38 -18.17 -3.62
CA THR A 84 -22.71 -19.42 -4.00
C THR A 84 -22.43 -20.30 -2.79
N SER A 85 -22.44 -21.61 -2.99
CA SER A 85 -22.16 -22.59 -1.93
C SER A 85 -20.71 -22.52 -1.43
N PRO A 86 -20.49 -22.63 -0.10
CA PRO A 86 -21.45 -22.76 0.97
C PRO A 86 -22.11 -21.41 1.36
N VAL A 87 -23.44 -21.32 1.19
CA VAL A 87 -24.18 -20.10 1.56
C VAL A 87 -24.28 -20.00 3.07
N PRO A 88 -23.79 -18.93 3.70
CA PRO A 88 -23.86 -18.78 5.16
C PRO A 88 -25.30 -18.59 5.63
N LYS A 89 -25.70 -19.35 6.66
CA LYS A 89 -27.02 -19.22 7.30
C LYS A 89 -27.16 -17.89 8.03
N LYS A 90 -26.09 -17.46 8.69
CA LYS A 90 -25.99 -16.16 9.36
C LYS A 90 -24.94 -15.33 8.63
N TRP A 91 -25.28 -14.14 8.31
CA TRP A 91 -24.37 -13.15 7.71
C TRP A 91 -24.74 -11.79 8.26
N ARG A 92 -23.73 -10.99 8.62
CA ARG A 92 -23.92 -9.70 9.26
C ARG A 92 -24.46 -8.69 8.26
N GLU A 93 -25.61 -8.09 8.56
CA GLU A 93 -26.14 -6.98 7.78
C GLU A 93 -25.16 -5.79 7.81
N GLY A 94 -24.84 -5.25 6.61
CA GLY A 94 -23.79 -4.24 6.44
C GLY A 94 -22.37 -4.78 6.23
N GLY A 95 -22.16 -6.11 6.30
CA GLY A 95 -20.86 -6.73 6.02
C GLY A 95 -19.86 -6.71 7.17
N TYR A 96 -18.62 -7.03 6.83
CA TYR A 96 -17.49 -7.18 7.75
C TYR A 96 -16.34 -6.21 7.44
N LEU A 97 -16.36 -5.59 6.27
CA LEU A 97 -15.47 -4.50 5.86
C LEU A 97 -16.27 -3.21 5.71
N GLU A 98 -15.62 -2.09 5.95
CA GLU A 98 -16.21 -0.78 5.68
C GLU A 98 -16.27 -0.51 4.18
N GLY A 99 -17.39 0.04 3.72
CA GLY A 99 -17.61 0.39 2.31
C GLY A 99 -18.29 -0.71 1.49
N ASP A 100 -18.55 -0.37 0.22
CA ASP A 100 -19.34 -1.20 -0.71
C ASP A 100 -18.47 -2.04 -1.67
N THR A 101 -17.15 -1.93 -1.56
CA THR A 101 -16.19 -2.64 -2.42
C THR A 101 -14.99 -3.12 -1.62
N VAL A 102 -14.41 -4.24 -2.07
CA VAL A 102 -13.12 -4.71 -1.53
C VAL A 102 -12.06 -3.65 -1.80
N PRO A 103 -11.28 -3.24 -0.80
CA PRO A 103 -10.23 -2.25 -0.99
C PRO A 103 -9.18 -2.77 -1.97
N LYS A 104 -8.65 -1.88 -2.78
CA LYS A 104 -7.46 -2.14 -3.58
C LYS A 104 -6.20 -1.87 -2.78
N ASP A 105 -5.12 -2.51 -3.17
CA ASP A 105 -3.81 -2.24 -2.61
C ASP A 105 -3.31 -0.83 -2.97
N PRO A 106 -2.22 -0.34 -2.36
CA PRO A 106 -1.70 1.01 -2.61
C PRO A 106 -1.17 1.26 -4.04
N TRP A 107 -1.05 0.23 -4.85
CA TRP A 107 -0.69 0.30 -6.27
C TRP A 107 -1.89 0.14 -7.20
N SER A 108 -3.13 0.08 -6.62
CA SER A 108 -4.41 -0.07 -7.31
C SER A 108 -4.69 -1.47 -7.86
N ASN A 109 -3.94 -2.49 -7.43
CA ASN A 109 -4.19 -3.88 -7.75
C ASN A 109 -5.19 -4.50 -6.75
N PRO A 110 -5.88 -5.59 -7.11
CA PRO A 110 -6.71 -6.33 -6.16
C PRO A 110 -5.84 -7.12 -5.16
N TYR A 111 -6.37 -7.37 -3.96
CA TYR A 111 -5.86 -8.41 -3.07
C TYR A 111 -6.35 -9.77 -3.55
N TYR A 112 -5.44 -10.72 -3.65
CA TYR A 112 -5.75 -12.11 -3.98
C TYR A 112 -6.00 -12.91 -2.71
N TYR A 113 -7.04 -13.73 -2.73
CA TYR A 113 -7.48 -14.53 -1.60
C TYR A 113 -7.65 -15.99 -2.00
N THR A 114 -7.17 -16.90 -1.17
CA THR A 114 -7.38 -18.35 -1.32
C THR A 114 -7.73 -18.97 0.02
N ALA A 115 -8.71 -19.89 0.02
CA ALA A 115 -9.08 -20.70 1.16
C ALA A 115 -9.52 -22.10 0.68
N PRO A 116 -8.82 -23.17 1.14
CA PRO A 116 -7.70 -23.16 2.08
C PRO A 116 -6.45 -22.51 1.48
N GLY A 117 -5.64 -21.90 2.35
CA GLY A 117 -4.34 -21.36 1.98
C GLY A 117 -3.26 -22.44 1.85
N PRO A 118 -2.09 -22.10 1.29
CA PRO A 118 -0.96 -23.02 1.16
C PRO A 118 -0.39 -23.44 2.53
N ALA A 119 0.33 -24.56 2.54
CA ALA A 119 0.98 -25.10 3.72
C ALA A 119 0.04 -25.37 4.92
N GLY A 120 -1.23 -25.73 4.65
CA GLY A 120 -2.21 -26.09 5.68
C GLY A 120 -2.80 -24.89 6.43
N ARG A 121 -2.65 -23.68 5.90
CA ARG A 121 -3.32 -22.49 6.46
C ARG A 121 -4.80 -22.47 6.12
N ASP A 122 -5.59 -21.85 6.98
CA ASP A 122 -7.02 -21.68 6.75
C ASP A 122 -7.30 -20.83 5.49
N TYR A 123 -6.45 -19.82 5.26
CA TYR A 123 -6.51 -18.93 4.10
C TYR A 123 -5.15 -18.26 3.84
N GLU A 124 -5.02 -17.59 2.72
CA GLU A 124 -3.94 -16.66 2.41
C GLU A 124 -4.49 -15.43 1.68
N ILE A 125 -3.91 -14.26 2.00
CA ILE A 125 -4.15 -12.99 1.31
C ILE A 125 -2.81 -12.50 0.78
N VAL A 126 -2.75 -12.15 -0.51
CA VAL A 126 -1.53 -11.69 -1.17
C VAL A 126 -1.79 -10.43 -1.99
N THR A 127 -0.87 -9.49 -1.96
CA THR A 127 -0.72 -8.47 -3.00
C THR A 127 0.60 -8.67 -3.71
N TYR A 128 0.60 -8.50 -5.04
CA TYR A 128 1.77 -8.68 -5.91
C TYR A 128 2.57 -7.38 -6.09
N GLY A 129 2.44 -6.44 -5.16
CA GLY A 129 3.24 -5.22 -5.19
C GLY A 129 2.95 -4.31 -6.38
N ASN A 130 3.97 -3.54 -6.78
CA ASN A 130 3.80 -2.48 -7.77
C ASN A 130 3.59 -2.99 -9.20
N ASP A 131 4.17 -4.13 -9.57
CA ASP A 131 4.03 -4.68 -10.93
C ASP A 131 2.79 -5.58 -11.11
N GLY A 132 2.13 -5.96 -10.01
CA GLY A 132 0.95 -6.81 -10.03
C GLY A 132 1.21 -8.24 -10.51
N GLN A 133 2.48 -8.70 -10.48
CA GLN A 133 2.90 -10.02 -10.92
C GLN A 133 3.42 -10.84 -9.73
N PRO A 134 3.17 -12.16 -9.68
CA PRO A 134 3.71 -13.03 -8.63
C PRO A 134 5.25 -13.00 -8.60
N GLY A 135 5.83 -12.81 -7.42
CA GLY A 135 7.27 -12.79 -7.21
C GLY A 135 7.84 -11.38 -7.10
N GLY A 136 9.00 -11.14 -7.74
CA GLY A 136 9.66 -9.83 -7.71
C GLY A 136 10.53 -9.57 -6.49
N ALA A 137 11.12 -8.37 -6.44
CA ALA A 137 11.97 -7.91 -5.35
C ALA A 137 11.81 -6.40 -5.12
N GLY A 138 12.13 -5.94 -3.91
CA GLY A 138 12.03 -4.53 -3.56
C GLY A 138 10.60 -4.02 -3.61
N LYS A 139 10.32 -3.02 -4.47
CA LYS A 139 8.98 -2.43 -4.66
C LYS A 139 7.98 -3.40 -5.31
N ASP A 140 8.47 -4.35 -6.08
CA ASP A 140 7.69 -5.34 -6.82
C ASP A 140 7.52 -6.67 -6.04
N ALA A 141 8.12 -6.76 -4.84
CA ALA A 141 8.02 -7.97 -4.00
C ALA A 141 6.61 -8.14 -3.44
N ASP A 142 6.11 -9.38 -3.50
CA ASP A 142 4.84 -9.79 -2.92
C ASP A 142 4.77 -9.50 -1.42
N ILE A 143 3.57 -9.27 -0.93
CA ILE A 143 3.27 -9.19 0.51
C ILE A 143 2.14 -10.17 0.79
N SER A 144 2.45 -11.20 1.59
CA SER A 144 1.50 -12.23 1.99
C SER A 144 1.12 -12.10 3.47
N SER A 145 -0.14 -12.40 3.79
CA SER A 145 -0.59 -12.57 5.18
C SER A 145 0.22 -13.63 5.93
N ALA A 146 0.77 -14.59 5.20
CA ALA A 146 1.62 -15.65 5.73
C ALA A 146 2.93 -15.15 6.35
N ASP A 147 3.43 -14.02 5.91
CA ASP A 147 4.72 -13.46 6.34
C ASP A 147 4.56 -12.40 7.43
N LEU A 148 3.37 -11.83 7.58
CA LEU A 148 3.08 -10.80 8.58
C LEU A 148 3.11 -11.31 10.04
N GLY A 149 3.10 -12.59 10.27
CA GLY A 149 3.16 -13.21 11.60
C GLY A 149 4.55 -13.70 12.01
N LYS A 150 5.58 -13.44 11.20
CA LYS A 150 6.96 -13.92 11.42
C LYS A 150 7.93 -12.85 11.92
N GLU A 151 7.42 -11.61 12.15
CA GLU A 151 8.22 -10.51 12.73
C GLU A 151 8.25 -10.58 14.27
#